data_07bc45e7d8224f4d246d222c627495b3
#
_entry.id   07bc45e7d8224f4d246d222c627495b3
#
_cell.length_a   1.000
_cell.length_b   1.000
_cell.length_c   1.000
_cell.angle_alpha   90.00
_cell.angle_beta   90.00
_cell.angle_gamma   90.00
#
_symmetry.space_group_name_H-M   'P 1'
#
loop_
_entity.id
_entity.type
_entity.pdbx_description
1 polymer ?
#
loop_
_entity_poly.entity_id
_entity_poly.type
_entity_poly.pdbx_seq_one_letter_code
_entity_poly.pdbx_strand_id
1 'polypeptide(L)'
;MIRRVLRTIAAAIVVSVALAACAPAEPSAPAGVIGLLLPEAGVARYETSDRPAFEAVVEKRCPECDLLYANAGSSAARQQEQAEAMLARGAEVLVLDAVDTVAAESIVASATRHGADVIAYDRFIDSPDVAAYVSFDSELIGRLQTDAVLAALDAGVGRPPGLLLVHGSATDPNAADLRAGVHRALADADVEILGEFDAPAWSATAAQEWVSGQLTQYPGRVAGVVAANDALAGGAIAALKAAGVDEPVPVSGQDGELSAIQRIVAGDQLMTVAKATDDQARTAAELAVRFLRGETPAAPGTTQGIPSFLLAPTVVWQDDISRVIVRGRVHSVAEICAPAYVDACVGVGLIEGEAE
;
A
#
# COMPACT_ATOMS: atom_id res chain seq x y z
N MET A 1 36.06 -1.09 -76.53
CA MET A 1 35.27 -0.08 -75.82
C MET A 1 34.31 -0.73 -74.77
N ILE A 2 33.75 -1.86 -74.99
CA ILE A 2 32.72 -2.50 -74.08
C ILE A 2 33.29 -2.92 -72.69
N ARG A 3 34.56 -3.34 -72.58
CA ARG A 3 35.14 -3.79 -71.28
C ARG A 3 35.46 -2.67 -70.30
N ARG A 4 35.53 -1.41 -70.68
CA ARG A 4 35.78 -0.25 -69.81
C ARG A 4 34.46 0.28 -69.19
N VAL A 5 33.35 0.15 -69.91
CA VAL A 5 32.04 0.57 -69.43
C VAL A 5 31.49 -0.40 -68.31
N LEU A 6 31.73 -1.74 -68.44
CA LEU A 6 31.35 -2.68 -67.43
C LEU A 6 32.10 -2.54 -66.09
N ARG A 7 33.34 -2.02 -66.10
CA ARG A 7 34.08 -1.82 -64.82
C ARG A 7 33.68 -0.55 -64.09
N THR A 8 33.17 0.45 -64.74
CA THR A 8 32.66 1.67 -64.12
C THR A 8 31.26 1.46 -63.49
N ILE A 9 30.41 0.62 -64.06
CA ILE A 9 29.09 0.30 -63.52
C ILE A 9 29.23 -0.60 -62.28
N ALA A 10 30.14 -1.55 -62.23
CA ALA A 10 30.37 -2.41 -61.07
C ALA A 10 30.92 -1.64 -59.85
N ALA A 11 31.76 -0.60 -60.08
CA ALA A 11 32.27 0.23 -58.99
C ALA A 11 31.22 1.18 -58.40
N ALA A 12 30.25 1.65 -59.20
CA ALA A 12 29.15 2.53 -58.74
C ALA A 12 28.11 1.76 -57.87
N ILE A 13 27.85 0.50 -58.14
CA ILE A 13 26.91 -0.33 -57.39
C ILE A 13 27.46 -0.70 -55.99
N VAL A 14 28.78 -0.94 -55.86
CA VAL A 14 29.41 -1.30 -54.58
C VAL A 14 29.46 -0.09 -53.62
N VAL A 15 29.57 1.15 -54.10
CA VAL A 15 29.56 2.36 -53.25
C VAL A 15 28.16 2.68 -52.76
N SER A 16 27.10 2.36 -53.52
CA SER A 16 25.72 2.64 -53.13
C SER A 16 25.20 1.70 -52.02
N VAL A 17 25.76 0.50 -51.88
CA VAL A 17 25.35 -0.48 -50.82
C VAL A 17 26.04 -0.15 -49.48
N ALA A 18 27.19 0.53 -49.47
CA ALA A 18 27.93 0.87 -48.26
C ALA A 18 27.38 2.09 -47.48
N LEU A 19 26.52 2.90 -48.09
CA LEU A 19 25.91 4.08 -47.45
C LEU A 19 24.56 3.79 -46.78
N ALA A 20 23.99 2.61 -46.96
CA ALA A 20 22.72 2.21 -46.33
C ALA A 20 22.86 1.64 -44.89
N ALA A 21 24.10 1.50 -44.38
CA ALA A 21 24.39 0.78 -43.13
C ALA A 21 24.52 1.69 -41.88
N CYS A 22 24.26 3.00 -41.97
CA CYS A 22 24.34 3.94 -40.83
C CYS A 22 23.12 4.86 -40.76
N ALA A 23 21.91 4.32 -40.97
CA ALA A 23 20.73 5.00 -40.45
C ALA A 23 20.72 4.76 -38.91
N PRO A 24 20.69 5.84 -38.09
CA PRO A 24 20.45 5.64 -36.67
C PRO A 24 19.13 4.85 -36.53
N ALA A 25 19.14 3.78 -35.71
CA ALA A 25 17.92 3.08 -35.40
C ALA A 25 16.95 4.12 -34.81
N GLU A 26 15.84 4.34 -35.48
CA GLU A 26 14.75 5.13 -34.88
C GLU A 26 14.42 4.46 -33.54
N PRO A 27 14.23 5.25 -32.45
CA PRO A 27 13.77 4.68 -31.20
C PRO A 27 12.47 3.92 -31.51
N SER A 28 12.47 2.61 -31.27
CA SER A 28 11.26 1.80 -31.41
C SER A 28 10.20 2.41 -30.52
N ALA A 29 8.97 2.58 -31.04
CA ALA A 29 7.84 2.96 -30.20
C ALA A 29 7.77 2.03 -28.97
N PRO A 30 7.40 2.54 -27.79
CA PRO A 30 7.29 1.70 -26.59
C PRO A 30 6.37 0.52 -26.88
N ALA A 31 6.67 -0.65 -26.31
CA ALA A 31 5.89 -1.87 -26.52
C ALA A 31 4.50 -1.80 -25.83
N GLY A 32 4.24 -0.73 -25.09
CA GLY A 32 2.99 -0.41 -24.43
C GLY A 32 3.19 0.65 -23.35
N VAL A 33 2.11 1.23 -22.89
CA VAL A 33 2.10 2.29 -21.86
C VAL A 33 1.29 1.83 -20.66
N ILE A 34 1.90 1.83 -19.48
CA ILE A 34 1.25 1.52 -18.20
C ILE A 34 1.14 2.80 -17.38
N GLY A 35 -0.03 3.07 -16.80
CA GLY A 35 -0.23 4.13 -15.82
C GLY A 35 -0.31 3.56 -14.41
N LEU A 36 0.46 4.10 -13.46
CA LEU A 36 0.37 3.85 -12.04
C LEU A 36 -0.16 5.11 -11.34
N LEU A 37 -1.34 5.01 -10.73
CA LEU A 37 -2.04 6.11 -10.05
C LEU A 37 -2.18 5.77 -8.56
N LEU A 38 -1.42 6.47 -7.70
CA LEU A 38 -1.47 6.30 -6.25
C LEU A 38 -2.26 7.45 -5.58
N PRO A 39 -2.96 7.18 -4.44
CA PRO A 39 -3.98 8.10 -3.93
C PRO A 39 -3.39 9.26 -3.13
N GLU A 40 -2.34 9.01 -2.35
CA GLU A 40 -1.84 9.96 -1.37
C GLU A 40 -0.38 9.72 -0.99
N ALA A 41 0.28 10.72 -0.42
CA ALA A 41 1.65 10.63 0.07
C ALA A 41 1.74 10.68 1.60
N GLY A 42 0.59 10.78 2.30
CA GLY A 42 0.52 10.82 3.77
C GLY A 42 0.76 9.46 4.41
N VAL A 43 0.46 8.38 3.70
CA VAL A 43 0.78 6.99 4.06
C VAL A 43 2.07 6.60 3.36
N ALA A 44 3.13 6.36 4.13
CA ALA A 44 4.50 6.23 3.62
C ALA A 44 4.69 5.08 2.61
N ARG A 45 3.95 3.97 2.77
CA ARG A 45 4.11 2.76 1.94
C ARG A 45 4.06 3.05 0.43
N TYR A 46 3.18 3.94 0.01
CA TYR A 46 2.96 4.21 -1.42
C TYR A 46 4.24 4.65 -2.14
N GLU A 47 5.03 5.52 -1.50
CA GLU A 47 6.28 6.03 -2.09
C GLU A 47 7.51 5.18 -1.73
N THR A 48 7.50 4.51 -0.57
CA THR A 48 8.68 3.80 -0.06
C THR A 48 8.70 2.30 -0.40
N SER A 49 7.54 1.69 -0.69
CA SER A 49 7.39 0.27 -0.96
C SER A 49 6.68 0.02 -2.30
N ASP A 50 5.43 0.47 -2.44
CA ASP A 50 4.56 0.11 -3.57
C ASP A 50 5.15 0.57 -4.91
N ARG A 51 5.43 1.86 -5.04
CA ARG A 51 5.99 2.43 -6.28
C ARG A 51 7.32 1.81 -6.67
N PRO A 52 8.36 1.74 -5.80
CA PRO A 52 9.63 1.13 -6.18
C PRO A 52 9.53 -0.35 -6.58
N ALA A 53 8.66 -1.12 -5.89
CA ALA A 53 8.45 -2.52 -6.22
C ALA A 53 7.75 -2.69 -7.57
N PHE A 54 6.78 -1.83 -7.88
CA PHE A 54 6.08 -1.80 -9.16
C PHE A 54 7.04 -1.46 -10.31
N GLU A 55 7.78 -0.34 -10.18
CA GLU A 55 8.76 0.14 -11.17
C GLU A 55 9.80 -0.95 -11.48
N ALA A 56 10.35 -1.62 -10.47
CA ALA A 56 11.34 -2.69 -10.64
C ALA A 56 10.81 -3.90 -11.43
N VAL A 57 9.53 -4.23 -11.30
CA VAL A 57 8.92 -5.32 -12.09
C VAL A 57 8.71 -4.89 -13.52
N VAL A 58 8.19 -3.69 -13.78
CA VAL A 58 7.97 -3.20 -15.14
C VAL A 58 9.32 -3.10 -15.86
N GLU A 59 10.34 -2.50 -15.25
CA GLU A 59 11.69 -2.40 -15.82
C GLU A 59 12.27 -3.78 -16.19
N LYS A 60 12.05 -4.78 -15.33
CA LYS A 60 12.56 -6.14 -15.55
C LYS A 60 11.76 -6.93 -16.59
N ARG A 61 10.42 -6.79 -16.61
CA ARG A 61 9.51 -7.62 -17.42
C ARG A 61 9.18 -7.01 -18.78
N CYS A 62 9.25 -5.69 -18.86
CA CYS A 62 8.96 -4.92 -20.07
C CYS A 62 9.84 -3.66 -20.12
N PRO A 63 11.18 -3.80 -20.31
CA PRO A 63 12.09 -2.65 -20.33
C PRO A 63 11.79 -1.66 -21.47
N GLU A 64 11.04 -2.09 -22.47
CA GLU A 64 10.58 -1.27 -23.60
C GLU A 64 9.23 -0.58 -23.34
N CYS A 65 8.54 -0.87 -22.23
CA CYS A 65 7.28 -0.23 -21.86
C CYS A 65 7.51 1.17 -21.27
N ASP A 66 6.62 2.10 -21.58
CA ASP A 66 6.59 3.41 -20.91
C ASP A 66 5.74 3.32 -19.64
N LEU A 67 6.32 3.66 -18.49
CA LEU A 67 5.61 3.71 -17.21
C LEU A 67 5.33 5.17 -16.84
N LEU A 68 4.05 5.49 -16.76
CA LEU A 68 3.56 6.79 -16.31
C LEU A 68 3.16 6.69 -14.83
N TYR A 69 3.70 7.57 -14.00
CA TYR A 69 3.38 7.60 -12.58
C TYR A 69 2.75 8.94 -12.19
N ALA A 70 1.75 8.89 -11.30
CA ALA A 70 1.21 10.07 -10.62
C ALA A 70 0.67 9.71 -9.23
N ASN A 71 0.75 10.70 -8.33
CA ASN A 71 0.15 10.65 -7.00
C ASN A 71 -0.88 11.77 -6.88
N ALA A 72 -2.08 11.43 -6.44
CA ALA A 72 -3.21 12.35 -6.39
C ALA A 72 -3.18 13.32 -5.18
N GLY A 73 -2.35 13.03 -4.16
CA GLY A 73 -2.27 13.85 -2.95
C GLY A 73 -3.63 14.03 -2.29
N SER A 74 -4.37 12.93 -2.15
CA SER A 74 -5.72 12.85 -1.54
C SER A 74 -6.81 13.65 -2.29
N SER A 75 -6.62 13.93 -3.60
CA SER A 75 -7.59 14.67 -4.41
C SER A 75 -8.16 13.81 -5.54
N ALA A 76 -9.42 13.39 -5.42
CA ALA A 76 -10.12 12.61 -6.46
C ALA A 76 -10.18 13.37 -7.80
N ALA A 77 -10.39 14.69 -7.78
CA ALA A 77 -10.40 15.50 -8.99
C ALA A 77 -9.03 15.49 -9.69
N ARG A 78 -7.93 15.61 -8.92
CA ARG A 78 -6.57 15.51 -9.47
C ARG A 78 -6.31 14.12 -10.03
N GLN A 79 -6.79 13.07 -9.36
CA GLN A 79 -6.63 11.69 -9.86
C GLN A 79 -7.33 11.48 -11.19
N GLN A 80 -8.54 12.03 -11.36
CA GLN A 80 -9.26 12.02 -12.64
C GLN A 80 -8.45 12.70 -13.75
N GLU A 81 -7.93 13.91 -13.50
CA GLU A 81 -7.11 14.65 -14.46
C GLU A 81 -5.82 13.87 -14.84
N GLN A 82 -5.18 13.24 -13.85
CA GLN A 82 -3.99 12.41 -14.06
C GLN A 82 -4.30 11.19 -14.92
N ALA A 83 -5.41 10.50 -14.66
CA ALA A 83 -5.86 9.34 -15.44
C ALA A 83 -6.14 9.73 -16.90
N GLU A 84 -6.88 10.82 -17.12
CA GLU A 84 -7.18 11.33 -18.46
C GLU A 84 -5.89 11.72 -19.22
N ALA A 85 -4.93 12.34 -18.54
CA ALA A 85 -3.63 12.67 -19.14
C ALA A 85 -2.83 11.41 -19.52
N MET A 86 -2.88 10.35 -18.71
CA MET A 86 -2.23 9.07 -19.03
C MET A 86 -2.90 8.38 -20.22
N LEU A 87 -4.24 8.34 -20.24
CA LEU A 87 -5.01 7.79 -21.37
C LEU A 87 -4.75 8.56 -22.68
N ALA A 88 -4.68 9.89 -22.62
CA ALA A 88 -4.32 10.73 -23.76
C ALA A 88 -2.89 10.49 -24.27
N ARG A 89 -2.00 9.99 -23.41
CA ARG A 89 -0.64 9.56 -23.77
C ARG A 89 -0.57 8.11 -24.25
N GLY A 90 -1.73 7.43 -24.35
CA GLY A 90 -1.83 6.08 -24.88
C GLY A 90 -1.67 4.99 -23.83
N ALA A 91 -1.96 5.25 -22.55
CA ALA A 91 -1.97 4.20 -21.53
C ALA A 91 -2.98 3.12 -21.91
N GLU A 92 -2.50 1.89 -22.01
CA GLU A 92 -3.28 0.69 -22.34
C GLU A 92 -3.70 -0.08 -21.09
N VAL A 93 -3.00 0.14 -19.97
CA VAL A 93 -3.35 -0.39 -18.64
C VAL A 93 -3.21 0.71 -17.61
N LEU A 94 -4.23 0.90 -16.77
CA LEU A 94 -4.16 1.73 -15.58
C LEU A 94 -4.19 0.86 -14.33
N VAL A 95 -3.19 0.99 -13.48
CA VAL A 95 -3.19 0.45 -12.11
C VAL A 95 -3.60 1.59 -11.20
N LEU A 96 -4.78 1.49 -10.63
CA LEU A 96 -5.49 2.58 -9.95
C LEU A 96 -5.76 2.23 -8.49
N ASP A 97 -5.09 2.91 -7.58
CA ASP A 97 -5.49 2.99 -6.17
C ASP A 97 -6.32 4.27 -5.99
N ALA A 98 -7.62 4.10 -5.86
CA ALA A 98 -8.57 5.20 -5.91
C ALA A 98 -8.54 6.06 -4.63
N VAL A 99 -8.49 7.39 -4.76
CA VAL A 99 -8.72 8.32 -3.64
C VAL A 99 -10.15 8.18 -3.11
N ASP A 100 -11.10 8.07 -4.03
CA ASP A 100 -12.53 7.86 -3.77
C ASP A 100 -13.02 6.86 -4.82
N THR A 101 -13.47 5.70 -4.36
CA THR A 101 -13.79 4.58 -5.25
C THR A 101 -15.08 4.79 -6.04
N VAL A 102 -16.03 5.57 -5.53
CA VAL A 102 -17.25 5.97 -6.26
C VAL A 102 -16.88 6.95 -7.37
N ALA A 103 -16.07 7.97 -7.08
CA ALA A 103 -15.58 8.90 -8.09
C ALA A 103 -14.75 8.19 -9.18
N ALA A 104 -13.98 7.16 -8.79
CA ALA A 104 -13.11 6.40 -9.68
C ALA A 104 -13.85 5.60 -10.76
N GLU A 105 -15.15 5.32 -10.61
CA GLU A 105 -15.96 4.72 -11.67
C GLU A 105 -15.90 5.53 -12.98
N SER A 106 -15.76 6.86 -12.87
CA SER A 106 -15.58 7.73 -14.04
C SER A 106 -14.24 7.52 -14.74
N ILE A 107 -13.17 7.19 -13.98
CA ILE A 107 -11.85 6.84 -14.51
C ILE A 107 -11.95 5.50 -15.26
N VAL A 108 -12.58 4.50 -14.63
CA VAL A 108 -12.81 3.18 -15.25
C VAL A 108 -13.56 3.32 -16.56
N ALA A 109 -14.70 4.05 -16.55
CA ALA A 109 -15.48 4.30 -17.76
C ALA A 109 -14.68 5.06 -18.85
N SER A 110 -13.77 5.96 -18.45
CA SER A 110 -12.89 6.64 -19.40
C SER A 110 -11.85 5.68 -20.00
N ALA A 111 -11.23 4.84 -19.18
CA ALA A 111 -10.28 3.82 -19.62
C ALA A 111 -10.92 2.85 -20.62
N THR A 112 -12.11 2.34 -20.29
CA THR A 112 -12.88 1.45 -21.19
C THR A 112 -13.14 2.09 -22.56
N ARG A 113 -13.53 3.38 -22.61
CA ARG A 113 -13.70 4.11 -23.89
C ARG A 113 -12.41 4.24 -24.69
N HIS A 114 -11.25 4.26 -24.04
CA HIS A 114 -9.94 4.28 -24.69
C HIS A 114 -9.41 2.88 -25.02
N GLY A 115 -10.12 1.81 -24.61
CA GLY A 115 -9.69 0.42 -24.79
C GLY A 115 -8.57 0.02 -23.83
N ALA A 116 -8.44 0.73 -22.70
CA ALA A 116 -7.46 0.44 -21.65
C ALA A 116 -8.07 -0.43 -20.55
N ASP A 117 -7.30 -1.42 -20.07
CA ASP A 117 -7.67 -2.23 -18.92
C ASP A 117 -7.41 -1.48 -17.61
N VAL A 118 -8.26 -1.72 -16.59
CA VAL A 118 -8.08 -1.15 -15.25
C VAL A 118 -7.85 -2.27 -14.24
N ILE A 119 -6.75 -2.18 -13.50
CA ILE A 119 -6.48 -2.98 -12.32
C ILE A 119 -6.79 -2.11 -11.09
N ALA A 120 -7.84 -2.47 -10.34
CA ALA A 120 -8.09 -1.88 -9.04
C ALA A 120 -6.99 -2.36 -8.07
N TYR A 121 -6.20 -1.43 -7.58
CA TYR A 121 -5.07 -1.69 -6.69
C TYR A 121 -5.41 -1.22 -5.29
N ASP A 122 -5.20 -2.06 -4.29
CA ASP A 122 -5.49 -1.85 -2.87
C ASP A 122 -6.98 -1.60 -2.56
N ARG A 123 -7.61 -0.60 -3.15
CA ARG A 123 -9.01 -0.21 -2.91
C ARG A 123 -9.94 -0.76 -3.98
N PHE A 124 -10.99 -1.45 -3.53
CA PHE A 124 -11.98 -2.03 -4.43
C PHE A 124 -12.78 -0.95 -5.16
N ILE A 125 -12.94 -1.10 -6.48
CA ILE A 125 -13.78 -0.24 -7.32
C ILE A 125 -14.92 -1.11 -7.84
N ASP A 126 -16.16 -0.77 -7.47
CA ASP A 126 -17.35 -1.52 -7.86
C ASP A 126 -17.76 -1.17 -9.30
N SER A 127 -17.04 -1.75 -10.26
CA SER A 127 -17.35 -1.59 -11.68
C SER A 127 -17.07 -2.89 -12.43
N PRO A 128 -18.00 -3.39 -13.25
CA PRO A 128 -17.81 -4.61 -14.04
C PRO A 128 -16.72 -4.47 -15.12
N ASP A 129 -16.29 -3.26 -15.41
CA ASP A 129 -15.22 -2.97 -16.38
C ASP A 129 -13.81 -3.01 -15.75
N VAL A 130 -13.69 -3.30 -14.44
CA VAL A 130 -12.41 -3.56 -13.79
C VAL A 130 -11.91 -4.95 -14.19
N ALA A 131 -10.72 -5.01 -14.78
CA ALA A 131 -10.14 -6.25 -15.30
C ALA A 131 -9.61 -7.17 -14.20
N ALA A 132 -9.08 -6.59 -13.10
CA ALA A 132 -8.60 -7.32 -11.93
C ALA A 132 -8.60 -6.44 -10.68
N TYR A 133 -8.66 -7.10 -9.51
CA TYR A 133 -8.48 -6.48 -8.20
C TYR A 133 -7.32 -7.13 -7.45
N VAL A 134 -6.41 -6.31 -6.90
CA VAL A 134 -5.22 -6.77 -6.17
C VAL A 134 -5.20 -6.11 -4.79
N SER A 135 -5.40 -6.88 -3.72
CA SER A 135 -5.51 -6.36 -2.34
C SER A 135 -5.26 -7.43 -1.28
N PHE A 136 -5.73 -7.16 -0.07
CA PHE A 136 -5.74 -8.04 1.09
C PHE A 136 -7.17 -8.24 1.61
N ASP A 137 -7.39 -9.26 2.48
CA ASP A 137 -8.65 -9.45 3.20
C ASP A 137 -8.75 -8.45 4.37
N SER A 138 -9.33 -7.29 4.13
CA SER A 138 -9.44 -6.21 5.10
C SER A 138 -10.35 -6.57 6.28
N GLU A 139 -11.38 -7.37 6.08
CA GLU A 139 -12.25 -7.83 7.17
C GLU A 139 -11.48 -8.75 8.14
N LEU A 140 -10.68 -9.68 7.59
CA LEU A 140 -9.79 -10.52 8.39
C LEU A 140 -8.79 -9.67 9.17
N ILE A 141 -8.21 -8.63 8.54
CA ILE A 141 -7.26 -7.74 9.21
C ILE A 141 -7.91 -7.02 10.40
N GLY A 142 -9.07 -6.41 10.21
CA GLY A 142 -9.80 -5.73 11.29
C GLY A 142 -10.09 -6.66 12.48
N ARG A 143 -10.43 -7.91 12.20
CA ARG A 143 -10.60 -8.94 13.21
C ARG A 143 -9.28 -9.23 13.94
N LEU A 144 -8.18 -9.48 13.21
CA LEU A 144 -6.87 -9.78 13.81
C LEU A 144 -6.36 -8.66 14.72
N GLN A 145 -6.54 -7.39 14.31
CA GLN A 145 -6.22 -6.22 15.12
C GLN A 145 -7.00 -6.18 16.43
N THR A 146 -8.31 -6.43 16.34
CA THR A 146 -9.20 -6.40 17.50
C THR A 146 -8.92 -7.55 18.45
N ASP A 147 -8.78 -8.77 17.94
CA ASP A 147 -8.45 -9.96 18.72
C ASP A 147 -7.13 -9.75 19.50
N ALA A 148 -6.14 -9.10 18.85
CA ALA A 148 -4.87 -8.77 19.50
C ALA A 148 -5.03 -7.79 20.65
N VAL A 149 -5.80 -6.71 20.46
CA VAL A 149 -6.07 -5.73 21.54
C VAL A 149 -6.86 -6.40 22.67
N LEU A 150 -7.92 -7.14 22.36
CA LEU A 150 -8.73 -7.85 23.37
C LEU A 150 -7.89 -8.81 24.22
N ALA A 151 -6.97 -9.55 23.59
CA ALA A 151 -6.08 -10.48 24.28
C ALA A 151 -5.08 -9.79 25.23
N ALA A 152 -4.79 -8.52 25.00
CA ALA A 152 -3.86 -7.71 25.79
C ALA A 152 -4.55 -6.90 26.90
N LEU A 153 -5.92 -6.90 26.96
CA LEU A 153 -6.64 -6.18 28.00
C LEU A 153 -6.57 -6.93 29.32
N ASP A 154 -6.32 -6.20 30.40
CA ASP A 154 -6.52 -6.71 31.74
C ASP A 154 -8.02 -6.81 32.06
N ALA A 155 -8.42 -7.87 32.74
CA ALA A 155 -9.79 -8.02 33.21
C ALA A 155 -10.13 -6.87 34.17
N GLY A 156 -11.00 -5.96 33.73
CA GLY A 156 -11.40 -4.82 34.54
C GLY A 156 -12.08 -5.23 35.82
N VAL A 157 -11.68 -4.69 36.96
CA VAL A 157 -12.34 -4.92 38.23
C VAL A 157 -13.59 -4.05 38.35
N GLY A 158 -14.77 -4.66 38.22
CA GLY A 158 -16.06 -4.00 38.45
C GLY A 158 -16.63 -3.19 37.28
N ARG A 159 -15.94 -3.13 36.11
CA ARG A 159 -16.38 -2.41 34.92
C ARG A 159 -15.67 -2.96 33.68
N PRO A 160 -16.33 -3.07 32.50
CA PRO A 160 -15.69 -3.46 31.24
C PRO A 160 -14.57 -2.49 30.84
N PRO A 161 -13.46 -3.00 30.23
CA PRO A 161 -12.42 -2.16 29.65
C PRO A 161 -12.98 -1.25 28.55
N GLY A 162 -12.52 0.01 28.51
CA GLY A 162 -12.95 1.00 27.53
C GLY A 162 -12.06 1.01 26.31
N LEU A 163 -12.65 0.91 25.12
CA LEU A 163 -11.94 0.93 23.86
C LEU A 163 -12.22 2.20 23.05
N LEU A 164 -11.20 2.70 22.37
CA LEU A 164 -11.33 3.66 21.27
C LEU A 164 -11.12 2.95 19.93
N LEU A 165 -12.00 3.21 18.96
CA LEU A 165 -11.92 2.67 17.62
C LEU A 165 -11.57 3.80 16.65
N VAL A 166 -10.38 3.73 16.02
CA VAL A 166 -9.89 4.73 15.08
C VAL A 166 -9.86 4.10 13.69
N HIS A 167 -10.91 4.32 12.94
CA HIS A 167 -11.10 3.79 11.60
C HIS A 167 -10.40 4.62 10.53
N GLY A 168 -10.29 4.06 9.31
CA GLY A 168 -9.75 4.74 8.15
C GLY A 168 -10.72 5.73 7.49
N SER A 169 -10.35 6.21 6.31
CA SER A 169 -11.16 7.15 5.52
C SER A 169 -12.49 6.53 5.08
N ALA A 170 -13.58 7.26 5.27
CA ALA A 170 -14.92 6.82 4.87
C ALA A 170 -15.10 6.63 3.34
N THR A 171 -14.19 7.18 2.52
CA THR A 171 -14.20 7.01 1.06
C THR A 171 -13.38 5.81 0.58
N ASP A 172 -12.80 5.04 1.52
CA ASP A 172 -12.01 3.86 1.26
C ASP A 172 -12.80 2.61 1.66
N PRO A 173 -13.16 1.71 0.74
CA PRO A 173 -13.91 0.49 1.04
C PRO A 173 -13.16 -0.43 2.01
N ASN A 174 -11.81 -0.44 2.01
CA ASN A 174 -11.04 -1.19 2.98
C ASN A 174 -11.33 -0.74 4.41
N ALA A 175 -11.58 0.57 4.64
CA ALA A 175 -11.94 1.07 5.96
C ALA A 175 -13.29 0.52 6.44
N ALA A 176 -14.25 0.36 5.52
CA ALA A 176 -15.54 -0.26 5.82
C ALA A 176 -15.40 -1.75 6.14
N ASP A 177 -14.58 -2.48 5.38
CA ASP A 177 -14.32 -3.92 5.61
C ASP A 177 -13.52 -4.13 6.91
N LEU A 178 -12.50 -3.31 7.18
CA LEU A 178 -11.77 -3.32 8.46
C LEU A 178 -12.74 -3.09 9.64
N ARG A 179 -13.61 -2.07 9.55
CA ARG A 179 -14.64 -1.79 10.55
C ARG A 179 -15.57 -3.00 10.77
N ALA A 180 -16.02 -3.66 9.70
CA ALA A 180 -16.85 -4.85 9.79
C ALA A 180 -16.12 -5.97 10.56
N GLY A 181 -14.82 -6.17 10.29
CA GLY A 181 -13.97 -7.11 11.03
C GLY A 181 -13.82 -6.75 12.50
N VAL A 182 -13.61 -5.47 12.82
CA VAL A 182 -13.54 -4.96 14.20
C VAL A 182 -14.84 -5.26 14.95
N HIS A 183 -15.99 -4.83 14.41
CA HIS A 183 -17.28 -5.06 15.07
C HIS A 183 -17.64 -6.53 15.21
N ARG A 184 -17.23 -7.37 14.25
CA ARG A 184 -17.43 -8.83 14.35
C ARG A 184 -16.64 -9.43 15.51
N ALA A 185 -15.39 -8.99 15.73
CA ALA A 185 -14.58 -9.46 16.86
C ALA A 185 -15.10 -8.93 18.21
N LEU A 186 -15.73 -7.75 18.23
CA LEU A 186 -16.29 -7.15 19.43
C LEU A 186 -17.67 -7.69 19.82
N ALA A 187 -18.37 -8.42 18.93
CA ALA A 187 -19.78 -8.78 19.10
C ALA A 187 -20.09 -9.52 20.42
N ASP A 188 -19.16 -10.37 20.88
CA ASP A 188 -19.31 -11.17 22.11
C ASP A 188 -18.27 -10.75 23.19
N ALA A 189 -17.55 -9.64 22.99
CA ALA A 189 -16.51 -9.17 23.92
C ALA A 189 -17.13 -8.34 25.06
N ASP A 190 -16.69 -8.58 26.29
CA ASP A 190 -17.09 -7.78 27.48
C ASP A 190 -16.22 -6.51 27.55
N VAL A 191 -16.48 -5.56 26.66
CA VAL A 191 -15.80 -4.27 26.56
C VAL A 191 -16.80 -3.13 26.35
N GLU A 192 -16.40 -1.90 26.67
CA GLU A 192 -17.18 -0.70 26.39
C GLU A 192 -16.54 0.10 25.25
N ILE A 193 -17.26 0.34 24.16
CA ILE A 193 -16.80 1.24 23.11
C ILE A 193 -17.03 2.67 23.60
N LEU A 194 -15.95 3.38 23.96
CA LEU A 194 -16.01 4.76 24.43
C LEU A 194 -16.22 5.76 23.29
N GLY A 195 -15.76 5.42 22.09
CA GLY A 195 -15.95 6.22 20.90
C GLY A 195 -15.38 5.57 19.65
N GLU A 196 -15.92 5.98 18.52
CA GLU A 196 -15.49 5.60 17.17
C GLU A 196 -15.23 6.84 16.32
N PHE A 197 -14.24 6.78 15.44
CA PHE A 197 -13.83 7.90 14.60
C PHE A 197 -13.37 7.43 13.23
N ASP A 198 -13.92 8.04 12.19
CA ASP A 198 -13.44 7.88 10.82
C ASP A 198 -12.40 8.97 10.52
N ALA A 199 -11.13 8.60 10.46
CA ALA A 199 -10.03 9.54 10.24
C ALA A 199 -9.97 9.95 8.76
N PRO A 200 -10.27 11.22 8.42
CA PRO A 200 -10.24 11.68 7.03
C PRO A 200 -8.85 11.47 6.42
N ALA A 201 -8.82 10.94 5.19
CA ALA A 201 -7.59 10.69 4.43
C ALA A 201 -6.51 9.92 5.24
N TRP A 202 -6.93 9.02 6.16
CA TRP A 202 -6.03 8.25 7.04
C TRP A 202 -5.07 9.14 7.84
N SER A 203 -5.53 10.34 8.25
CA SER A 203 -4.69 11.35 8.89
C SER A 203 -4.29 11.00 10.32
N ALA A 204 -3.00 10.79 10.55
CA ALA A 204 -2.42 10.60 11.89
C ALA A 204 -2.69 11.81 12.80
N THR A 205 -2.65 13.04 12.27
CA THR A 205 -2.95 14.27 13.02
C THR A 205 -4.40 14.30 13.49
N ALA A 206 -5.34 13.95 12.61
CA ALA A 206 -6.76 13.89 12.99
C ALA A 206 -7.02 12.81 14.06
N ALA A 207 -6.36 11.65 13.96
CA ALA A 207 -6.40 10.60 14.97
C ALA A 207 -5.85 11.09 16.32
N GLN A 208 -4.71 11.79 16.32
CA GLN A 208 -4.12 12.36 17.53
C GLN A 208 -5.05 13.38 18.20
N GLU A 209 -5.61 14.31 17.43
CA GLU A 209 -6.53 15.33 17.94
C GLU A 209 -7.78 14.70 18.55
N TRP A 210 -8.38 13.74 17.85
CA TRP A 210 -9.57 13.05 18.33
C TRP A 210 -9.30 12.23 19.59
N VAL A 211 -8.24 11.41 19.62
CA VAL A 211 -7.85 10.63 20.81
C VAL A 211 -7.55 11.53 21.99
N SER A 212 -6.88 12.67 21.81
CA SER A 212 -6.64 13.66 22.87
C SER A 212 -7.96 14.18 23.49
N GLY A 213 -8.98 14.40 22.64
CA GLY A 213 -10.32 14.76 23.09
C GLY A 213 -10.97 13.65 23.91
N GLN A 214 -10.85 12.38 23.48
CA GLN A 214 -11.40 11.23 24.18
C GLN A 214 -10.72 11.00 25.54
N LEU A 215 -9.40 11.17 25.63
CA LEU A 215 -8.67 11.05 26.92
C LEU A 215 -9.13 12.11 27.93
N THR A 216 -9.49 13.32 27.45
CA THR A 216 -10.08 14.36 28.29
C THR A 216 -11.51 14.02 28.73
N GLN A 217 -12.30 13.45 27.82
CA GLN A 217 -13.70 13.08 28.09
C GLN A 217 -13.81 11.86 29.01
N TYR A 218 -12.89 10.90 28.91
CA TYR A 218 -12.89 9.64 29.61
C TYR A 218 -11.59 9.41 30.41
N PRO A 219 -11.28 10.27 31.42
CA PRO A 219 -10.01 10.19 32.15
C PRO A 219 -9.85 8.83 32.84
N GLY A 220 -8.71 8.16 32.56
CA GLY A 220 -8.38 6.85 33.12
C GLY A 220 -9.30 5.70 32.67
N ARG A 221 -10.06 5.88 31.56
CA ARG A 221 -11.00 4.87 31.06
C ARG A 221 -10.53 4.15 29.82
N VAL A 222 -9.62 4.72 29.07
CA VAL A 222 -9.12 4.13 27.81
C VAL A 222 -8.17 2.99 28.16
N ALA A 223 -8.62 1.76 27.92
CA ALA A 223 -7.87 0.54 28.19
C ALA A 223 -7.22 -0.03 26.92
N GLY A 224 -7.66 0.35 25.72
CA GLY A 224 -7.12 -0.09 24.46
C GLY A 224 -7.55 0.82 23.29
N VAL A 225 -6.78 0.79 22.22
CA VAL A 225 -7.09 1.50 20.97
C VAL A 225 -6.97 0.52 19.80
N VAL A 226 -8.07 0.31 19.07
CA VAL A 226 -8.04 -0.40 17.79
C VAL A 226 -7.86 0.66 16.70
N ALA A 227 -6.62 0.81 16.21
CA ALA A 227 -6.28 1.72 15.14
C ALA A 227 -6.17 0.96 13.82
N ALA A 228 -6.88 1.42 12.80
CA ALA A 228 -7.04 0.72 11.54
C ALA A 228 -5.72 0.60 10.74
N ASN A 229 -4.74 1.51 10.95
CA ASN A 229 -3.40 1.38 10.37
C ASN A 229 -2.31 2.00 11.28
N ASP A 230 -1.05 1.87 10.86
CA ASP A 230 0.13 2.29 11.62
C ASP A 230 0.27 3.83 11.73
N ALA A 231 -0.19 4.57 10.72
CA ALA A 231 -0.21 6.03 10.78
C ALA A 231 -1.18 6.53 11.86
N LEU A 232 -2.40 5.96 11.91
CA LEU A 232 -3.42 6.26 12.93
C LEU A 232 -2.97 5.80 14.32
N ALA A 233 -2.34 4.62 14.42
CA ALA A 233 -1.72 4.13 15.65
C ALA A 233 -0.68 5.12 16.19
N GLY A 234 0.17 5.67 15.30
CA GLY A 234 1.15 6.69 15.65
C GLY A 234 0.51 7.95 16.23
N GLY A 235 -0.60 8.41 15.64
CA GLY A 235 -1.38 9.53 16.15
C GLY A 235 -1.99 9.25 17.53
N ALA A 236 -2.60 8.08 17.71
CA ALA A 236 -3.16 7.66 19.00
C ALA A 236 -2.10 7.56 20.10
N ILE A 237 -0.95 6.94 19.81
CA ILE A 237 0.18 6.80 20.74
C ILE A 237 0.74 8.19 21.11
N ALA A 238 0.85 9.10 20.15
CA ALA A 238 1.30 10.46 20.43
C ALA A 238 0.34 11.20 21.39
N ALA A 239 -0.97 11.01 21.25
CA ALA A 239 -1.98 11.54 22.16
C ALA A 239 -1.86 10.95 23.57
N LEU A 240 -1.70 9.60 23.69
CA LEU A 240 -1.53 8.91 24.96
C LEU A 240 -0.28 9.42 25.70
N LYS A 241 0.86 9.52 25.01
CA LYS A 241 2.10 10.07 25.58
C LYS A 241 1.97 11.52 26.03
N ALA A 242 1.33 12.35 25.20
CA ALA A 242 1.11 13.77 25.54
C ALA A 242 0.18 13.96 26.75
N ALA A 243 -0.75 13.03 26.99
CA ALA A 243 -1.62 13.02 28.15
C ALA A 243 -0.96 12.46 29.43
N GLY A 244 0.29 11.99 29.36
CA GLY A 244 1.01 11.39 30.50
C GLY A 244 0.39 10.08 30.97
N VAL A 245 -0.09 9.25 30.03
CA VAL A 245 -0.56 7.90 30.36
C VAL A 245 0.68 7.02 30.56
N ASP A 246 0.99 6.71 31.84
CA ASP A 246 2.21 6.00 32.23
C ASP A 246 2.12 4.48 31.96
N GLU A 247 0.91 3.90 32.04
CA GLU A 247 0.72 2.46 31.76
C GLU A 247 0.55 2.25 30.24
N PRO A 248 1.20 1.23 29.65
CA PRO A 248 1.08 0.94 28.23
C PRO A 248 -0.38 0.60 27.85
N VAL A 249 -1.02 1.42 27.04
CA VAL A 249 -2.31 1.13 26.43
C VAL A 249 -2.05 0.33 25.15
N PRO A 250 -2.61 -0.89 24.99
CA PRO A 250 -2.45 -1.67 23.77
C PRO A 250 -3.07 -0.93 22.56
N VAL A 251 -2.24 -0.68 21.55
CA VAL A 251 -2.62 -0.03 20.29
C VAL A 251 -2.29 -0.96 19.14
N SER A 252 -3.29 -1.32 18.33
CA SER A 252 -3.08 -2.08 17.10
C SER A 252 -2.63 -1.20 15.94
N GLY A 253 -2.19 -1.84 14.84
CA GLY A 253 -1.87 -1.18 13.59
C GLY A 253 -1.93 -2.13 12.40
N GLN A 254 -1.69 -1.61 11.21
CA GLN A 254 -1.62 -2.33 9.94
C GLN A 254 -0.62 -1.61 9.04
N ASP A 255 -0.04 -2.33 8.11
CA ASP A 255 0.87 -2.04 7.01
C ASP A 255 2.32 -2.49 7.28
N GLY A 256 2.76 -2.54 8.54
CA GLY A 256 4.15 -2.87 8.88
C GLY A 256 5.12 -1.72 8.57
N GLU A 257 4.68 -0.47 8.73
CA GLU A 257 5.51 0.71 8.50
C GLU A 257 6.74 0.74 9.41
N LEU A 258 7.86 1.29 8.91
CA LEU A 258 9.10 1.39 9.70
C LEU A 258 8.86 2.06 11.06
N SER A 259 8.10 3.14 11.09
CA SER A 259 7.77 3.86 12.32
C SER A 259 6.97 3.02 13.31
N ALA A 260 6.11 2.12 12.82
CA ALA A 260 5.36 1.18 13.65
C ALA A 260 6.27 0.08 14.21
N ILE A 261 7.14 -0.49 13.37
CA ILE A 261 8.12 -1.49 13.82
C ILE A 261 9.01 -0.91 14.91
N GLN A 262 9.45 0.34 14.76
CA GLN A 262 10.21 1.07 15.81
C GLN A 262 9.40 1.23 17.09
N ARG A 263 8.12 1.59 17.01
CA ARG A 263 7.23 1.70 18.18
C ARG A 263 6.98 0.33 18.84
N ILE A 264 6.86 -0.75 18.06
CA ILE A 264 6.69 -2.12 18.59
C ILE A 264 7.96 -2.56 19.30
N VAL A 265 9.14 -2.28 18.75
CA VAL A 265 10.43 -2.54 19.41
C VAL A 265 10.54 -1.78 20.73
N ALA A 266 10.09 -0.52 20.76
CA ALA A 266 10.09 0.32 21.95
C ALA A 266 8.99 -0.03 22.98
N GLY A 267 8.05 -0.93 22.65
CA GLY A 267 6.91 -1.27 23.50
C GLY A 267 5.76 -0.24 23.49
N ASP A 268 5.82 0.75 22.62
CA ASP A 268 4.80 1.80 22.48
C ASP A 268 3.57 1.35 21.68
N GLN A 269 3.72 0.39 20.75
CA GLN A 269 2.65 -0.19 19.94
C GLN A 269 2.61 -1.69 20.18
N LEU A 270 1.42 -2.25 20.35
CA LEU A 270 1.23 -3.66 20.67
C LEU A 270 1.66 -4.57 19.52
N MET A 271 1.18 -4.30 18.31
CA MET A 271 1.39 -5.11 17.12
C MET A 271 1.07 -4.32 15.84
N THR A 272 1.43 -4.88 14.72
CA THR A 272 0.91 -4.49 13.41
C THR A 272 0.49 -5.71 12.61
N VAL A 273 -0.47 -5.55 11.70
CA VAL A 273 -0.73 -6.54 10.65
C VAL A 273 0.07 -6.12 9.42
N ALA A 274 1.22 -6.76 9.22
CA ALA A 274 2.05 -6.48 8.06
C ALA A 274 1.35 -6.97 6.78
N LYS A 275 1.26 -6.07 5.82
CA LYS A 275 0.89 -6.35 4.44
C LYS A 275 2.19 -6.39 3.63
N ALA A 276 2.40 -7.45 2.85
CA ALA A 276 3.50 -7.52 1.90
C ALA A 276 3.18 -6.60 0.71
N THR A 277 3.26 -5.29 0.94
CA THR A 277 2.82 -4.26 -0.02
C THR A 277 3.69 -4.23 -1.27
N ASP A 278 4.97 -4.59 -1.14
CA ASP A 278 5.85 -4.80 -2.27
C ASP A 278 5.43 -6.02 -3.13
N ASP A 279 4.95 -7.12 -2.52
CA ASP A 279 4.40 -8.26 -3.26
C ASP A 279 3.05 -7.92 -3.91
N GLN A 280 2.23 -7.10 -3.26
CA GLN A 280 1.00 -6.55 -3.84
C GLN A 280 1.32 -5.72 -5.10
N ALA A 281 2.28 -4.82 -5.00
CA ALA A 281 2.72 -3.99 -6.12
C ALA A 281 3.35 -4.82 -7.25
N ARG A 282 4.18 -5.82 -6.90
CA ARG A 282 4.75 -6.78 -7.88
C ARG A 282 3.66 -7.54 -8.60
N THR A 283 2.65 -8.03 -7.88
CA THR A 283 1.51 -8.75 -8.46
C THR A 283 0.76 -7.85 -9.44
N ALA A 284 0.45 -6.61 -9.06
CA ALA A 284 -0.23 -5.65 -9.93
C ALA A 284 0.60 -5.32 -11.18
N ALA A 285 1.93 -5.13 -11.03
CA ALA A 285 2.83 -4.86 -12.15
C ALA A 285 2.94 -6.06 -13.11
N GLU A 286 3.02 -7.30 -12.59
CA GLU A 286 3.03 -8.51 -13.42
C GLU A 286 1.71 -8.66 -14.19
N LEU A 287 0.58 -8.38 -13.57
CA LEU A 287 -0.73 -8.37 -14.23
C LEU A 287 -0.80 -7.29 -15.32
N ALA A 288 -0.33 -6.08 -15.04
CA ALA A 288 -0.32 -4.99 -16.02
C ALA A 288 0.50 -5.34 -17.27
N VAL A 289 1.69 -5.92 -17.10
CA VAL A 289 2.50 -6.39 -18.22
C VAL A 289 1.82 -7.52 -19.00
N ARG A 290 1.11 -8.42 -18.32
CA ARG A 290 0.38 -9.53 -18.96
C ARG A 290 -0.83 -9.02 -19.74
N PHE A 291 -1.59 -8.07 -19.20
CA PHE A 291 -2.70 -7.43 -19.93
C PHE A 291 -2.23 -6.72 -21.20
N LEU A 292 -1.11 -5.97 -21.14
CA LEU A 292 -0.48 -5.40 -22.35
C LEU A 292 -0.18 -6.43 -23.44
N ARG A 293 0.09 -7.68 -23.06
CA ARG A 293 0.33 -8.81 -23.99
C ARG A 293 -0.95 -9.52 -24.43
N GLY A 294 -2.12 -9.00 -24.03
CA GLY A 294 -3.42 -9.61 -24.32
C GLY A 294 -3.66 -10.93 -23.56
N GLU A 295 -2.91 -11.17 -22.45
CA GLU A 295 -3.12 -12.34 -21.61
C GLU A 295 -4.20 -12.07 -20.57
N THR A 296 -5.04 -13.06 -20.27
CA THR A 296 -6.03 -12.99 -19.16
C THR A 296 -5.60 -13.98 -18.08
N PRO A 297 -4.87 -13.55 -17.04
CA PRO A 297 -4.41 -14.42 -15.97
C PRO A 297 -5.59 -15.01 -15.18
N ALA A 298 -5.52 -16.31 -14.87
CA ALA A 298 -6.50 -16.92 -13.97
C ALA A 298 -6.32 -16.36 -12.55
N ALA A 299 -7.40 -15.76 -12.01
CA ALA A 299 -7.41 -15.27 -10.65
C ALA A 299 -7.67 -16.40 -9.64
N PRO A 300 -7.06 -16.35 -8.43
CA PRO A 300 -7.34 -17.30 -7.36
C PRO A 300 -8.78 -17.25 -6.85
N GLY A 301 -9.45 -16.11 -6.97
CA GLY A 301 -10.81 -15.88 -6.51
C GLY A 301 -11.48 -14.70 -7.19
N THR A 302 -12.65 -14.31 -6.69
CA THR A 302 -13.40 -13.14 -7.14
C THR A 302 -13.93 -12.35 -5.94
N THR A 303 -13.97 -11.02 -6.07
CA THR A 303 -14.65 -10.11 -5.15
C THR A 303 -15.77 -9.44 -5.93
N GLN A 304 -17.01 -9.62 -5.53
CA GLN A 304 -18.20 -9.10 -6.23
C GLN A 304 -18.21 -9.39 -7.76
N GLY A 305 -17.65 -10.56 -8.15
CA GLY A 305 -17.57 -10.97 -9.56
C GLY A 305 -16.31 -10.51 -10.31
N ILE A 306 -15.50 -9.62 -9.75
CA ILE A 306 -14.24 -9.16 -10.34
C ILE A 306 -13.12 -10.15 -10.01
N PRO A 307 -12.30 -10.59 -11.00
CA PRO A 307 -11.13 -11.44 -10.76
C PRO A 307 -10.20 -10.82 -9.70
N SER A 308 -9.92 -11.54 -8.61
CA SER A 308 -9.24 -10.98 -7.44
C SER A 308 -8.00 -11.77 -7.04
N PHE A 309 -6.94 -11.04 -6.72
CA PHE A 309 -5.64 -11.51 -6.25
C PHE A 309 -5.44 -10.97 -4.83
N LEU A 310 -6.01 -11.66 -3.84
CA LEU A 310 -5.90 -11.27 -2.43
C LEU A 310 -4.69 -11.93 -1.79
N LEU A 311 -3.79 -11.11 -1.24
CA LEU A 311 -2.60 -11.56 -0.54
C LEU A 311 -2.92 -11.82 0.95
N ALA A 312 -2.19 -12.75 1.58
CA ALA A 312 -2.37 -13.06 2.98
C ALA A 312 -1.68 -12.03 3.89
N PRO A 313 -2.40 -11.42 4.86
CA PRO A 313 -1.80 -10.56 5.87
C PRO A 313 -1.03 -11.37 6.92
N THR A 314 -0.04 -10.75 7.58
CA THR A 314 0.74 -11.39 8.64
C THR A 314 0.73 -10.55 9.91
N VAL A 315 0.26 -11.12 11.03
CA VAL A 315 0.38 -10.46 12.35
C VAL A 315 1.85 -10.43 12.78
N VAL A 316 2.31 -9.27 13.24
CA VAL A 316 3.68 -9.03 13.70
C VAL A 316 3.66 -8.48 15.12
N TRP A 317 4.12 -9.29 16.05
CA TRP A 317 4.40 -8.92 17.42
C TRP A 317 5.88 -8.56 17.57
N GLN A 318 6.27 -8.05 18.72
CA GLN A 318 7.66 -7.70 19.00
C GLN A 318 8.63 -8.89 18.73
N ASP A 319 8.26 -10.10 19.16
CA ASP A 319 9.05 -11.33 18.96
C ASP A 319 9.15 -11.77 17.49
N ASP A 320 8.23 -11.31 16.65
CA ASP A 320 8.19 -11.66 15.22
C ASP A 320 9.07 -10.78 14.35
N ILE A 321 9.52 -9.63 14.85
CA ILE A 321 10.23 -8.61 14.06
C ILE A 321 11.46 -9.19 13.36
N SER A 322 12.32 -9.93 14.09
CA SER A 322 13.50 -10.57 13.47
C SER A 322 13.11 -11.53 12.34
N ARG A 323 12.03 -12.29 12.51
CA ARG A 323 11.60 -13.33 11.58
C ARG A 323 10.84 -12.77 10.38
N VAL A 324 9.85 -11.91 10.64
CA VAL A 324 8.93 -11.42 9.62
C VAL A 324 9.48 -10.19 8.91
N ILE A 325 9.97 -9.22 9.67
CA ILE A 325 10.39 -7.93 9.12
C ILE A 325 11.83 -7.99 8.59
N VAL A 326 12.80 -8.39 9.45
CA VAL A 326 14.21 -8.34 9.06
C VAL A 326 14.56 -9.43 8.04
N ARG A 327 14.27 -10.71 8.35
CA ARG A 327 14.52 -11.83 7.42
C ARG A 327 13.60 -11.78 6.19
N GLY A 328 12.40 -11.24 6.34
CA GLY A 328 11.48 -10.94 5.24
C GLY A 328 11.94 -9.79 4.35
N ARG A 329 12.98 -9.03 4.76
CA ARG A 329 13.53 -7.88 4.04
C ARG A 329 12.54 -6.72 3.86
N VAL A 330 11.58 -6.58 4.77
CA VAL A 330 10.67 -5.44 4.80
C VAL A 330 11.42 -4.19 5.24
N HIS A 331 12.16 -4.30 6.38
CA HIS A 331 13.04 -3.26 6.89
C HIS A 331 14.35 -3.88 7.39
N SER A 332 15.44 -3.16 7.26
CA SER A 332 16.76 -3.57 7.78
C SER A 332 16.89 -3.28 9.28
N VAL A 333 17.77 -4.01 9.97
CA VAL A 333 18.11 -3.74 11.37
C VAL A 333 18.61 -2.30 11.55
N ALA A 334 19.40 -1.77 10.60
CA ALA A 334 19.94 -0.41 10.69
C ALA A 334 18.84 0.67 10.63
N GLU A 335 17.78 0.46 9.85
CA GLU A 335 16.63 1.36 9.79
C GLU A 335 15.79 1.28 11.07
N ILE A 336 15.51 0.06 11.55
CA ILE A 336 14.74 -0.17 12.78
C ILE A 336 15.45 0.41 13.98
N CYS A 337 16.75 0.09 14.12
CA CYS A 337 17.59 0.48 15.26
C CYS A 337 18.29 1.84 15.03
N ALA A 338 17.55 2.81 14.44
CA ALA A 338 18.02 4.20 14.36
C ALA A 338 18.40 4.74 15.76
N PRO A 339 19.21 5.80 15.87
CA PRO A 339 19.81 6.25 17.15
C PRO A 339 18.84 6.37 18.33
N ALA A 340 17.59 6.74 18.06
CA ALA A 340 16.55 6.86 19.10
C ALA A 340 16.02 5.50 19.62
N TYR A 341 16.30 4.40 18.93
CA TYR A 341 15.76 3.07 19.24
C TYR A 341 16.85 2.03 19.59
N VAL A 342 18.12 2.44 19.68
CA VAL A 342 19.26 1.54 19.97
C VAL A 342 19.02 0.73 21.24
N ASP A 343 18.68 1.39 22.36
CA ASP A 343 18.48 0.73 23.64
C ASP A 343 17.32 -0.28 23.59
N ALA A 344 16.23 0.09 22.92
CA ALA A 344 15.07 -0.80 22.72
C ALA A 344 15.45 -2.01 21.85
N CYS A 345 16.24 -1.81 20.78
CA CYS A 345 16.75 -2.89 19.94
C CYS A 345 17.67 -3.87 20.68
N VAL A 346 18.53 -3.36 21.58
CA VAL A 346 19.34 -4.20 22.48
C VAL A 346 18.41 -5.00 23.39
N GLY A 347 17.41 -4.34 23.98
CA GLY A 347 16.46 -4.98 24.90
C GLY A 347 15.70 -6.16 24.29
N VAL A 348 15.38 -6.10 22.97
CA VAL A 348 14.70 -7.18 22.24
C VAL A 348 15.65 -8.09 21.46
N GLY A 349 16.98 -7.91 21.59
CA GLY A 349 18.00 -8.78 20.99
C GLY A 349 18.13 -8.65 19.46
N LEU A 350 17.74 -7.53 18.87
CA LEU A 350 17.96 -7.24 17.44
C LEU A 350 19.39 -6.84 17.12
N ILE A 351 20.09 -6.23 18.09
CA ILE A 351 21.52 -5.88 18.05
C ILE A 351 22.18 -6.26 19.38
N GLU A 352 23.49 -6.49 19.35
CA GLU A 352 24.27 -6.68 20.56
C GLU A 352 24.53 -5.33 21.25
N GLY A 353 24.37 -5.26 22.58
CA GLY A 353 24.77 -4.10 23.36
C GLY A 353 26.30 -3.94 23.36
N GLU A 354 26.78 -2.70 23.39
CA GLU A 354 28.22 -2.49 23.67
C GLU A 354 28.51 -3.08 25.06
N ALA A 355 29.46 -4.02 25.11
CA ALA A 355 29.94 -4.56 26.38
C ALA A 355 30.67 -3.42 27.13
N GLU A 356 30.15 -2.99 28.31
CA GLU A 356 30.81 -2.05 29.20
C GLU A 356 32.16 -2.58 29.69
#